data_797a8f11916d676a4377313ced06c45e
#
_entry.id   797a8f11916d676a4377313ced06c45e
#
_cell.length_a   1.000
_cell.length_b   1.000
_cell.length_c   1.000
_cell.angle_alpha   90.00
_cell.angle_beta   90.00
_cell.angle_gamma   90.00
#
_symmetry.space_group_name_H-M   'P 1'
#
loop_
_entity.id
_entity.type
_entity.pdbx_description
1 polymer ?
#
loop_
_entity_poly.entity_id
_entity_poly.type
_entity_poly.pdbx_seq_one_letter_code
_entity_poly.pdbx_strand_id
1 'polypeptide(L)'
;MQYKVDPVFKPLLFMIDFIGSVLFFWTKLFSVPQNPARILVVRFDHAGDMVMTLPVFASLRKCFPNAKVCVLCRSFLKDFVEADKNVDEVLVLDVPWFCRDSCAGWLKTVSFLWSLRNKF
;
A
#
# COMPACT_ATOMS: atom_id res chain seq x y z
N MET A 1 -3.52 22.88 12.80
CA MET A 1 -2.15 22.67 13.34
C MET A 1 -1.16 23.00 12.22
N GLN A 2 -0.50 24.16 12.31
CA GLN A 2 0.56 24.50 11.34
C GLN A 2 1.85 23.78 11.78
N TYR A 3 2.29 22.81 11.00
CA TYR A 3 3.61 22.22 11.18
C TYR A 3 4.67 23.28 10.80
N LYS A 4 5.29 23.87 11.81
CA LYS A 4 6.43 24.79 11.63
C LYS A 4 7.67 23.92 11.40
N VAL A 5 7.99 23.68 10.15
CA VAL A 5 9.26 23.02 9.79
C VAL A 5 10.38 24.04 10.00
N ASP A 6 11.36 23.68 10.83
CA ASP A 6 12.51 24.54 11.09
C ASP A 6 13.22 24.88 9.78
N PRO A 7 13.64 26.15 9.60
CA PRO A 7 14.25 26.62 8.35
C PRO A 7 15.52 25.86 7.95
N VAL A 8 16.19 25.23 8.91
CA VAL A 8 17.40 24.42 8.68
C VAL A 8 17.12 23.13 7.88
N PHE A 9 15.90 22.58 8.00
CA PHE A 9 15.52 21.35 7.29
C PHE A 9 14.94 21.59 5.89
N LYS A 10 14.62 22.84 5.54
CA LYS A 10 14.06 23.14 4.22
C LYS A 10 14.94 22.73 3.03
N PRO A 11 16.28 23.02 3.03
CA PRO A 11 17.12 22.59 1.91
C PRO A 11 17.26 21.08 1.82
N LEU A 12 17.26 20.37 2.97
CA LEU A 12 17.30 18.90 3.00
C LEU A 12 16.01 18.29 2.42
N LEU A 13 14.85 18.82 2.80
CA LEU A 13 13.57 18.38 2.25
C LEU A 13 13.48 18.67 0.75
N PHE A 14 13.95 19.81 0.29
CA PHE A 14 13.99 20.15 -1.13
C PHE A 14 14.90 19.20 -1.93
N MET A 15 16.05 18.82 -1.38
CA MET A 15 16.91 17.79 -1.98
C MET A 15 16.23 16.44 -2.08
N ILE A 16 15.54 16.01 -1.02
CA ILE A 16 14.80 14.73 -1.00
C ILE A 16 13.66 14.76 -2.03
N ASP A 17 12.91 15.85 -2.11
CA ASP A 17 11.83 16.01 -3.09
C ASP A 17 12.38 16.06 -4.52
N PHE A 18 13.51 16.71 -4.76
CA PHE A 18 14.14 16.74 -6.07
C PHE A 18 14.63 15.36 -6.50
N ILE A 19 15.31 14.61 -5.62
CA ILE A 19 15.75 13.25 -5.88
C ILE A 19 14.53 12.35 -6.08
N GLY A 20 13.50 12.49 -5.26
CA GLY A 20 12.24 11.78 -5.40
C GLY A 20 11.58 12.07 -6.75
N SER A 21 11.50 13.33 -7.16
CA SER A 21 10.94 13.72 -8.47
C SER A 21 11.69 13.12 -9.64
N VAL A 22 13.02 13.08 -9.59
CA VAL A 22 13.85 12.48 -10.64
C VAL A 22 13.63 10.95 -10.70
N LEU A 23 13.60 10.27 -9.55
CA LEU A 23 13.33 8.84 -9.47
C LEU A 23 11.89 8.51 -9.94
N PHE A 24 10.91 9.31 -9.55
CA PHE A 24 9.51 9.14 -9.98
C PHE A 24 9.30 9.48 -11.46
N PHE A 25 10.09 10.36 -12.05
CA PHE A 25 10.03 10.62 -13.48
C PHE A 25 10.39 9.38 -14.30
N TRP A 26 11.35 8.60 -13.84
CA TRP A 26 11.72 7.32 -14.47
C TRP A 26 10.60 6.28 -14.38
N THR A 27 9.80 6.29 -13.30
CA THR A 27 8.66 5.35 -13.17
C THR A 27 7.51 5.67 -14.13
N LYS A 28 7.38 6.92 -14.60
CA LYS A 28 6.40 7.29 -15.63
C LYS A 28 6.72 6.71 -17.01
N LEU A 29 7.96 6.28 -17.24
CA LEU A 29 8.37 5.59 -18.47
C LEU A 29 7.91 4.11 -18.49
N PHE A 30 7.55 3.55 -17.34
CA PHE A 30 6.96 2.21 -17.29
C PHE A 30 5.46 2.35 -17.59
N SER A 31 5.08 1.84 -18.76
CA SER A 31 3.69 1.76 -19.18
C SER A 31 2.89 0.94 -18.18
N VAL A 32 1.86 1.52 -17.57
CA VAL A 32 0.94 0.77 -16.72
C VAL A 32 0.17 -0.20 -17.60
N PRO A 33 0.17 -1.51 -17.31
CA PRO A 33 -0.60 -2.47 -18.12
C PRO A 33 -2.08 -2.11 -18.10
N GLN A 34 -2.70 -1.98 -19.26
CA GLN A 34 -4.12 -1.64 -19.38
C GLN A 34 -5.03 -2.76 -18.85
N ASN A 35 -4.54 -4.00 -18.83
CA ASN A 35 -5.25 -5.16 -18.30
C ASN A 35 -4.34 -5.90 -17.29
N PRO A 36 -4.30 -5.46 -16.03
CA PRO A 36 -3.53 -6.14 -15.01
C PRO A 36 -4.15 -7.51 -14.69
N ALA A 37 -3.32 -8.56 -14.61
CA ALA A 37 -3.77 -9.87 -14.17
C ALA A 37 -4.00 -9.92 -12.66
N ARG A 38 -3.26 -9.09 -11.90
CA ARG A 38 -3.34 -8.98 -10.44
C ARG A 38 -3.22 -7.53 -10.02
N ILE A 39 -3.99 -7.17 -9.00
CA ILE A 39 -4.01 -5.82 -8.40
C ILE A 39 -3.77 -5.98 -6.90
N LEU A 40 -2.74 -5.31 -6.38
CA LEU A 40 -2.47 -5.26 -4.95
C LEU A 40 -2.90 -3.92 -4.39
N VAL A 41 -3.85 -3.93 -3.47
CA VAL A 41 -4.25 -2.77 -2.67
C VAL A 41 -3.59 -2.86 -1.30
N VAL A 42 -2.81 -1.87 -0.94
CA VAL A 42 -2.07 -1.82 0.34
C VAL A 42 -2.73 -0.82 1.27
N ARG A 43 -3.20 -1.28 2.43
CA ARG A 43 -3.83 -0.45 3.45
C ARG A 43 -3.45 -0.90 4.86
N PHE A 44 -2.64 -0.11 5.55
CA PHE A 44 -2.20 -0.37 6.93
C PHE A 44 -2.87 0.55 7.97
N ASP A 45 -3.83 1.37 7.53
CA ASP A 45 -4.47 2.39 8.34
C ASP A 45 -5.50 1.82 9.33
N HIS A 46 -6.31 2.70 9.90
CA HIS A 46 -7.36 2.36 10.86
C HIS A 46 -8.58 1.72 10.16
N ALA A 47 -9.45 1.07 10.95
CA ALA A 47 -10.65 0.42 10.43
C ALA A 47 -11.58 1.38 9.67
N GLY A 48 -11.69 2.63 10.09
CA GLY A 48 -12.48 3.67 9.40
C GLY A 48 -11.99 3.91 7.97
N ASP A 49 -10.67 3.98 7.76
CA ASP A 49 -10.09 4.17 6.44
C ASP A 49 -10.30 2.95 5.53
N MET A 50 -10.33 1.75 6.12
CA MET A 50 -10.65 0.52 5.38
C MET A 50 -12.12 0.54 4.92
N VAL A 51 -13.06 0.96 5.75
CA VAL A 51 -14.47 1.11 5.37
C VAL A 51 -14.62 2.08 4.19
N MET A 52 -13.89 3.20 4.20
CA MET A 52 -13.86 4.15 3.09
C MET A 52 -13.23 3.59 1.82
N THR A 53 -12.50 2.50 1.92
CA THR A 53 -11.85 1.83 0.78
C THR A 53 -12.75 0.78 0.11
N LEU A 54 -13.81 0.28 0.76
CA LEU A 54 -14.71 -0.73 0.18
C LEU A 54 -15.27 -0.36 -1.20
N PRO A 55 -15.71 0.90 -1.46
CA PRO A 55 -16.17 1.30 -2.79
C PRO A 55 -15.09 1.17 -3.88
N VAL A 56 -13.82 1.27 -3.49
CA VAL A 56 -12.69 1.11 -4.42
C VAL A 56 -12.60 -0.34 -4.90
N PHE A 57 -12.79 -1.33 -4.03
CA PHE A 57 -12.80 -2.74 -4.42
C PHE A 57 -13.90 -3.04 -5.44
N ALA A 58 -15.11 -2.51 -5.21
CA ALA A 58 -16.21 -2.63 -6.16
C ALA A 58 -15.92 -1.96 -7.51
N SER A 59 -15.24 -0.80 -7.50
CA SER A 59 -14.81 -0.10 -8.70
C SER A 59 -13.73 -0.86 -9.45
N LEU A 60 -12.74 -1.40 -8.75
CA LEU A 60 -11.69 -2.23 -9.34
C LEU A 60 -12.28 -3.48 -10.01
N ARG A 61 -13.26 -4.14 -9.38
CA ARG A 61 -13.96 -5.30 -9.96
C ARG A 61 -14.72 -4.94 -11.23
N LYS A 62 -15.33 -3.75 -11.29
CA LYS A 62 -16.02 -3.26 -12.50
C LYS A 62 -15.05 -2.93 -13.62
N CYS A 63 -13.94 -2.25 -13.31
CA CYS A 63 -12.96 -1.85 -14.31
C CYS A 63 -12.10 -3.02 -14.82
N PHE A 64 -11.81 -3.98 -13.94
CA PHE A 64 -10.92 -5.11 -14.22
C PHE A 64 -11.56 -6.44 -13.78
N PRO A 65 -12.61 -6.91 -14.47
CA PRO A 65 -13.38 -8.08 -14.05
C PRO A 65 -12.55 -9.36 -13.98
N ASN A 66 -11.51 -9.48 -14.78
CA ASN A 66 -10.63 -10.65 -14.83
C ASN A 66 -9.38 -10.54 -13.94
N ALA A 67 -9.15 -9.38 -13.30
CA ALA A 67 -8.02 -9.19 -12.42
C ALA A 67 -8.27 -9.81 -11.05
N LYS A 68 -7.24 -10.44 -10.48
CA LYS A 68 -7.26 -10.90 -9.09
C LYS A 68 -6.98 -9.73 -8.15
N VAL A 69 -7.96 -9.34 -7.35
CA VAL A 69 -7.84 -8.25 -6.37
C VAL A 69 -7.32 -8.82 -5.06
N CYS A 70 -6.09 -8.44 -4.70
CA CYS A 70 -5.44 -8.81 -3.46
C CYS A 70 -5.34 -7.59 -2.55
N VAL A 71 -5.61 -7.76 -1.27
CA VAL A 71 -5.52 -6.67 -0.27
C VAL A 71 -4.47 -7.02 0.76
N LEU A 72 -3.51 -6.13 0.96
CA LEU A 72 -2.51 -6.23 2.02
C LEU A 72 -2.93 -5.31 3.16
N CYS A 73 -3.26 -5.88 4.29
CA CYS A 73 -3.73 -5.15 5.47
C CYS A 73 -3.12 -5.68 6.76
N ARG A 74 -3.49 -5.07 7.89
CA ARG A 74 -3.11 -5.53 9.23
C ARG A 74 -3.99 -6.70 9.68
N SER A 75 -3.48 -7.50 10.61
CA SER A 75 -4.15 -8.72 11.11
C SER A 75 -5.58 -8.48 11.62
N PHE A 76 -5.82 -7.39 12.34
CA PHE A 76 -7.14 -7.08 12.91
C PHE A 76 -8.20 -6.71 11.85
N LEU A 77 -7.81 -6.41 10.61
CA LEU A 77 -8.71 -6.08 9.50
C LEU A 77 -9.00 -7.27 8.59
N LYS A 78 -8.31 -8.39 8.79
CA LYS A 78 -8.36 -9.55 7.91
C LYS A 78 -9.80 -10.03 7.70
N ASP A 79 -10.49 -10.38 8.76
CA ASP A 79 -11.85 -10.96 8.68
C ASP A 79 -12.85 -9.98 8.04
N PHE A 80 -12.67 -8.68 8.29
CA PHE A 80 -13.49 -7.64 7.71
C PHE A 80 -13.29 -7.53 6.19
N VAL A 81 -12.05 -7.60 5.72
CA VAL A 81 -11.72 -7.52 4.28
C VAL A 81 -12.07 -8.80 3.55
N GLU A 82 -11.88 -9.97 4.18
CA GLU A 82 -12.26 -11.27 3.62
C GLU A 82 -13.79 -11.41 3.41
N ALA A 83 -14.59 -10.66 4.15
CA ALA A 83 -16.04 -10.63 3.97
C ALA A 83 -16.50 -9.88 2.69
N ASP A 84 -15.63 -9.08 2.05
CA ASP A 84 -15.98 -8.37 0.82
C ASP A 84 -15.83 -9.28 -0.40
N LYS A 85 -16.94 -9.52 -1.10
CA LYS A 85 -17.01 -10.37 -2.31
C LYS A 85 -16.17 -9.88 -3.50
N ASN A 86 -15.69 -8.64 -3.46
CA ASN A 86 -14.87 -8.05 -4.53
C ASN A 86 -13.37 -8.30 -4.31
N VAL A 87 -12.99 -8.86 -3.16
CA VAL A 87 -11.62 -9.21 -2.80
C VAL A 87 -11.40 -10.71 -2.99
N ASP A 88 -10.34 -11.10 -3.68
CA ASP A 88 -10.03 -12.50 -3.95
C ASP A 88 -9.02 -13.08 -2.95
N GLU A 89 -8.11 -12.24 -2.43
CA GLU A 89 -7.05 -12.70 -1.54
C GLU A 89 -6.70 -11.59 -0.53
N VAL A 90 -6.57 -11.97 0.73
CA VAL A 90 -6.12 -11.06 1.78
C VAL A 90 -4.74 -11.49 2.28
N LEU A 91 -3.80 -10.58 2.22
CA LEU A 91 -2.45 -10.72 2.74
C LEU A 91 -2.34 -9.93 4.04
N VAL A 92 -1.72 -10.51 5.04
CA VAL A 92 -1.57 -9.88 6.36
C VAL A 92 -0.13 -9.52 6.63
N LEU A 93 0.10 -8.28 7.03
CA LEU A 93 1.42 -7.82 7.47
C LEU A 93 1.27 -6.80 8.60
N ASP A 94 1.73 -7.16 9.77
CA ASP A 94 1.82 -6.24 10.91
C ASP A 94 3.20 -5.56 10.91
N VAL A 95 3.19 -4.29 10.50
CA VAL A 95 4.41 -3.50 10.35
C VAL A 95 4.85 -2.86 11.67
N PRO A 96 6.17 -2.81 11.97
CA PRO A 96 6.70 -2.41 13.28
C PRO A 96 6.27 -1.02 13.75
N TRP A 97 6.16 -0.06 12.84
CA TRP A 97 5.82 1.33 13.19
C TRP A 97 4.34 1.55 13.57
N PHE A 98 3.47 0.56 13.37
CA PHE A 98 2.06 0.60 13.80
C PHE A 98 1.76 -0.31 14.99
N CYS A 99 2.67 -1.22 15.35
CA CYS A 99 2.48 -2.17 16.46
C CYS A 99 3.27 -1.72 17.68
N ARG A 100 2.59 -1.59 18.84
CA ARG A 100 3.23 -1.26 20.12
C ARG A 100 3.91 -2.44 20.80
N ASP A 101 3.42 -3.67 20.59
CA ASP A 101 3.78 -4.80 21.45
C ASP A 101 4.27 -6.07 20.74
N SER A 102 4.21 -6.18 19.41
CA SER A 102 4.63 -7.41 18.74
C SER A 102 4.89 -7.18 17.26
N CYS A 103 6.06 -6.68 16.95
CA CYS A 103 6.41 -6.34 15.58
C CYS A 103 7.22 -7.44 14.92
N ALA A 104 6.79 -7.89 13.77
CA ALA A 104 7.69 -8.57 12.85
C ALA A 104 8.87 -7.62 12.62
N GLY A 105 10.09 -8.09 12.90
CA GLY A 105 11.28 -7.25 12.76
C GLY A 105 11.34 -6.65 11.36
N TRP A 106 11.88 -5.45 11.25
CA TRP A 106 12.08 -4.71 10.00
C TRP A 106 12.60 -5.59 8.84
N LEU A 107 13.52 -6.50 9.11
CA LEU A 107 14.05 -7.45 8.10
C LEU A 107 12.98 -8.40 7.56
N LYS A 108 12.05 -8.89 8.40
CA LYS A 108 10.93 -9.73 7.95
C LYS A 108 9.96 -8.95 7.07
N THR A 109 9.72 -7.68 7.40
CA THR A 109 8.86 -6.78 6.59
C THR A 109 9.46 -6.58 5.20
N VAL A 110 10.75 -6.27 5.12
CA VAL A 110 11.45 -6.08 3.84
C VAL A 110 11.48 -7.38 3.03
N SER A 111 11.79 -8.51 3.65
CA SER A 111 11.79 -9.83 3.00
C SER A 111 10.40 -10.19 2.46
N PHE A 112 9.35 -9.91 3.21
CA PHE A 112 7.97 -10.14 2.77
C PHE A 112 7.62 -9.25 1.56
N LEU A 113 7.92 -7.95 1.63
CA LEU A 113 7.68 -7.03 0.51
C LEU A 113 8.48 -7.42 -0.74
N TRP A 114 9.71 -7.90 -0.55
CA TRP A 114 10.51 -8.42 -1.67
C TRP A 114 9.89 -9.66 -2.30
N SER A 115 9.30 -10.54 -1.50
CA SER A 115 8.61 -11.74 -2.00
C SER A 115 7.35 -11.40 -2.83
N LEU A 116 6.70 -10.26 -2.55
CA LEU A 116 5.54 -9.80 -3.33
C LEU A 116 5.91 -9.40 -4.76
N ARG A 117 7.14 -8.90 -4.97
CA ARG A 117 7.61 -8.51 -6.31
C ARG A 117 7.48 -9.60 -7.37
N ASN A 118 7.59 -10.87 -6.95
CA ASN A 118 7.48 -12.01 -7.87
C ASN A 118 6.04 -12.50 -8.05
N LYS A 119 5.08 -11.93 -7.29
CA LYS A 119 3.66 -12.31 -7.36
C LYS A 119 2.82 -11.30 -8.15
N PHE A 120 3.29 -10.07 -8.26
CA PHE A 120 2.67 -8.92 -8.91
C PHE A 120 3.66 -8.27 -9.88
#